data_c94ba77074011fc47016f9d69961176a
#
_entry.id   c94ba77074011fc47016f9d69961176a
#
_cell.length_a   1.000
_cell.length_b   1.000
_cell.length_c   1.000
_cell.angle_alpha   90.00
_cell.angle_beta   90.00
_cell.angle_gamma   90.00
#
_symmetry.space_group_name_H-M   'P 1'
#
loop_
_entity.id
_entity.type
_entity.pdbx_description
1 polymer ?
#
loop_
_entity_poly.entity_id
_entity_poly.type
_entity_poly.pdbx_seq_one_letter_code
_entity_poly.pdbx_strand_id
1 'polypeptide(L)'
;MDLLAKILASDPTTPRLTMYDENSGARLDFSGITLDNWAAKVANMLIEELDLAEDSLISIDLPPGWQAVAVALGALAADIPVTLFDAATSDVAFIAENDAQDAAENAVESEASGSGEYSGDVVIVTNDPFGRGVEETGGTLLPGAIDFGPTVRFYGDQFAQPTRSLADIVADVLPQSLHRFSPTSRVLVQGWSNWLDFVAKVLAPLAAGGSVVIATGDPDRLTPERLDRIVDIEKVSERLP
;
A
#
# COMPACT_ATOMS: atom_id res chain seq x y z
N MET A 1 18.61 -4.14 -0.83
CA MET A 1 17.80 -3.25 0.03
C MET A 1 17.65 -3.87 1.41
N ASP A 2 17.76 -3.08 2.51
CA ASP A 2 17.74 -3.61 3.88
C ASP A 2 16.37 -3.49 4.56
N LEU A 3 15.40 -2.84 3.89
CA LEU A 3 14.07 -2.57 4.46
C LEU A 3 13.40 -3.84 5.01
N LEU A 4 13.35 -4.91 4.23
CA LEU A 4 12.75 -6.20 4.60
C LEU A 4 13.79 -7.27 4.96
N ALA A 5 15.04 -6.90 5.27
CA ALA A 5 16.15 -7.83 5.50
C ALA A 5 15.82 -8.93 6.53
N LYS A 6 15.11 -8.59 7.62
CA LYS A 6 14.70 -9.56 8.65
C LYS A 6 13.77 -10.64 8.10
N ILE A 7 12.82 -10.27 7.25
CA ILE A 7 11.90 -11.20 6.57
C ILE A 7 12.68 -12.08 5.60
N LEU A 8 13.51 -11.46 4.76
CA LEU A 8 14.30 -12.15 3.73
C LEU A 8 15.30 -13.14 4.32
N ALA A 9 15.91 -12.79 5.46
CA ALA A 9 16.86 -13.67 6.13
C ALA A 9 16.21 -14.86 6.82
N SER A 10 14.93 -14.76 7.20
CA SER A 10 14.23 -15.85 7.92
C SER A 10 13.62 -16.87 6.98
N ASP A 11 12.67 -16.44 6.15
CA ASP A 11 11.98 -17.25 5.12
C ASP A 11 11.43 -16.31 4.06
N PRO A 12 12.19 -16.12 2.95
CA PRO A 12 11.85 -15.15 1.92
C PRO A 12 10.64 -15.56 1.06
N THR A 13 10.28 -16.86 1.06
CA THR A 13 9.26 -17.43 0.16
C THR A 13 7.88 -17.56 0.80
N THR A 14 7.81 -17.56 2.11
CA THR A 14 6.52 -17.61 2.84
C THR A 14 5.72 -16.33 2.61
N PRO A 15 4.38 -16.44 2.42
CA PRO A 15 3.50 -15.29 2.32
C PRO A 15 3.59 -14.39 3.57
N ARG A 16 3.92 -13.12 3.34
CA ARG A 16 4.00 -12.08 4.38
C ARG A 16 2.82 -11.12 4.33
N LEU A 17 2.23 -10.98 3.16
CA LEU A 17 0.97 -10.28 2.96
C LEU A 17 0.02 -11.20 2.20
N THR A 18 -1.17 -11.41 2.73
CA THR A 18 -2.27 -12.08 2.04
C THR A 18 -3.44 -11.12 1.93
N MET A 19 -4.01 -10.97 0.76
CA MET A 19 -5.17 -10.11 0.53
C MET A 19 -6.38 -10.96 0.13
N TYR A 20 -7.52 -10.67 0.75
CA TYR A 20 -8.84 -11.10 0.33
C TYR A 20 -9.64 -9.87 -0.11
N ASP A 21 -10.10 -9.86 -1.33
CA ASP A 21 -11.11 -8.93 -1.82
C ASP A 21 -12.39 -9.73 -2.09
N GLU A 22 -13.34 -9.63 -1.17
CA GLU A 22 -14.60 -10.38 -1.25
C GLU A 22 -15.55 -9.80 -2.33
N ASN A 23 -15.30 -8.59 -2.83
CA ASN A 23 -16.09 -8.01 -3.91
C ASN A 23 -15.76 -8.67 -5.25
N SER A 24 -14.47 -8.84 -5.55
CA SER A 24 -13.99 -9.54 -6.74
C SER A 24 -13.83 -11.06 -6.55
N GLY A 25 -13.78 -11.52 -5.31
CA GLY A 25 -13.46 -12.91 -4.97
C GLY A 25 -11.97 -13.23 -5.08
N ALA A 26 -11.11 -12.24 -5.23
CA ALA A 26 -9.67 -12.43 -5.36
C ALA A 26 -9.03 -12.78 -4.02
N ARG A 27 -8.08 -13.73 -4.06
CA ARG A 27 -7.16 -14.03 -2.98
C ARG A 27 -5.73 -14.03 -3.54
N LEU A 28 -4.87 -13.21 -2.96
CA LEU A 28 -3.49 -13.00 -3.40
C LEU A 28 -2.53 -13.20 -2.25
N ASP A 29 -1.38 -13.81 -2.53
CA ASP A 29 -0.28 -13.95 -1.58
C ASP A 29 0.97 -13.25 -2.09
N PHE A 30 1.60 -12.49 -1.21
CA PHE A 30 2.88 -11.82 -1.47
C PHE A 30 3.92 -12.36 -0.50
N SER A 31 4.92 -13.06 -1.02
CA SER A 31 6.08 -13.51 -0.25
C SER A 31 6.97 -12.33 0.15
N GLY A 32 7.93 -12.58 1.05
CA GLY A 32 8.93 -11.57 1.40
C GLY A 32 9.69 -11.04 0.17
N ILE A 33 10.08 -11.93 -0.76
CA ILE A 33 10.72 -11.54 -2.03
C ILE A 33 9.79 -10.68 -2.88
N THR A 34 8.52 -11.07 -2.99
CA THR A 34 7.56 -10.33 -3.81
C THR A 34 7.34 -8.92 -3.25
N LEU A 35 7.23 -8.77 -1.92
CA LEU A 35 7.10 -7.46 -1.29
C LEU A 35 8.36 -6.60 -1.48
N ASP A 36 9.55 -7.22 -1.37
CA ASP A 36 10.83 -6.52 -1.58
C ASP A 36 10.95 -6.03 -3.02
N ASN A 37 10.57 -6.85 -4.00
CA ASN A 37 10.56 -6.47 -5.41
C ASN A 37 9.58 -5.32 -5.69
N TRP A 38 8.37 -5.35 -5.12
CA TRP A 38 7.42 -4.26 -5.27
C TRP A 38 7.92 -2.97 -4.61
N ALA A 39 8.46 -3.07 -3.40
CA ALA A 39 9.04 -1.91 -2.71
C ALA A 39 10.18 -1.29 -3.52
N ALA A 40 11.06 -2.12 -4.12
CA ALA A 40 12.15 -1.63 -4.96
C ALA A 40 11.66 -0.94 -6.23
N LYS A 41 10.66 -1.52 -6.92
CA LYS A 41 10.06 -0.91 -8.12
C LYS A 41 9.39 0.42 -7.81
N VAL A 42 8.63 0.49 -6.71
CA VAL A 42 8.00 1.75 -6.28
C VAL A 42 9.06 2.78 -5.89
N ALA A 43 10.10 2.39 -5.11
CA ALA A 43 11.16 3.31 -4.72
C ALA A 43 11.89 3.91 -5.95
N ASN A 44 12.20 3.08 -6.95
CA ASN A 44 12.79 3.55 -8.20
C ASN A 44 11.83 4.49 -8.96
N MET A 45 10.54 4.14 -9.05
CA MET A 45 9.52 5.00 -9.67
C MET A 45 9.43 6.36 -8.98
N LEU A 46 9.41 6.39 -7.64
CA LEU A 46 9.32 7.65 -6.90
C LEU A 46 10.48 8.59 -7.20
N ILE A 47 11.68 8.05 -7.33
CA ILE A 47 12.89 8.85 -7.57
C ILE A 47 13.10 9.16 -9.05
N GLU A 48 12.93 8.18 -9.94
CA GLU A 48 13.31 8.30 -11.35
C GLU A 48 12.17 8.84 -12.24
N GLU A 49 10.90 8.57 -11.93
CA GLU A 49 9.75 9.07 -12.67
C GLU A 49 9.19 10.36 -12.07
N LEU A 50 9.06 10.39 -10.75
CA LEU A 50 8.39 11.47 -10.04
C LEU A 50 9.38 12.51 -9.47
N ASP A 51 10.70 12.29 -9.66
CA ASP A 51 11.80 13.19 -9.22
C ASP A 51 11.70 13.61 -7.75
N LEU A 52 11.24 12.66 -6.88
CA LEU A 52 11.05 12.91 -5.46
C LEU A 52 12.35 12.74 -4.67
N ALA A 53 12.47 13.51 -3.58
CA ALA A 53 13.61 13.52 -2.66
C ALA A 53 13.12 13.37 -1.20
N GLU A 54 14.06 13.33 -0.24
CA GLU A 54 13.78 13.15 1.21
C GLU A 54 12.86 14.22 1.83
N ASP A 55 12.76 15.40 1.22
CA ASP A 55 11.87 16.50 1.64
C ASP A 55 10.51 16.50 0.96
N SER A 56 10.30 15.59 0.01
CA SER A 56 9.01 15.40 -0.63
C SER A 56 8.03 14.65 0.28
N LEU A 57 6.74 14.83 0.05
CA LEU A 57 5.67 14.16 0.79
C LEU A 57 4.74 13.45 -0.20
N ILE A 58 4.46 12.17 0.02
CA ILE A 58 3.41 11.48 -0.72
C ILE A 58 2.18 11.23 0.13
N SER A 59 0.99 11.29 -0.49
CA SER A 59 -0.26 10.80 0.09
C SER A 59 -0.65 9.47 -0.55
N ILE A 60 -1.12 8.53 0.28
CA ILE A 60 -1.69 7.26 -0.17
C ILE A 60 -3.18 7.29 0.15
N ASP A 61 -3.98 7.66 -0.83
CA ASP A 61 -5.43 7.76 -0.75
C ASP A 61 -6.06 6.55 -1.46
N LEU A 62 -5.63 5.37 -1.02
CA LEU A 62 -6.02 4.08 -1.59
C LEU A 62 -6.85 3.28 -0.57
N PRO A 63 -7.81 2.47 -1.05
CA PRO A 63 -8.48 1.51 -0.20
C PRO A 63 -7.48 0.51 0.41
N PRO A 64 -7.82 -0.12 1.54
CA PRO A 64 -6.98 -1.17 2.11
C PRO A 64 -6.70 -2.28 1.11
N GLY A 65 -5.44 -2.46 0.75
CA GLY A 65 -5.04 -3.41 -0.27
C GLY A 65 -3.51 -3.55 -0.38
N TRP A 66 -3.08 -4.47 -1.23
CA TRP A 66 -1.66 -4.72 -1.41
C TRP A 66 -0.92 -3.55 -2.10
N GLN A 67 -1.62 -2.78 -2.96
CA GLN A 67 -1.04 -1.62 -3.63
C GLN A 67 -0.66 -0.54 -2.61
N ALA A 68 -1.55 -0.22 -1.65
CA ALA A 68 -1.26 0.73 -0.58
C ALA A 68 -0.04 0.29 0.25
N VAL A 69 0.07 -1.02 0.54
CA VAL A 69 1.24 -1.57 1.25
C VAL A 69 2.51 -1.47 0.40
N ALA A 70 2.44 -1.79 -0.90
CA ALA A 70 3.58 -1.71 -1.80
C ALA A 70 4.08 -0.26 -1.96
N VAL A 71 3.17 0.71 -2.14
CA VAL A 71 3.51 2.14 -2.22
C VAL A 71 4.16 2.61 -0.92
N ALA A 72 3.58 2.28 0.23
CA ALA A 72 4.16 2.64 1.52
C ALA A 72 5.57 2.05 1.73
N LEU A 73 5.76 0.77 1.41
CA LEU A 73 7.09 0.13 1.52
C LEU A 73 8.11 0.76 0.56
N GLY A 74 7.69 1.12 -0.66
CA GLY A 74 8.57 1.79 -1.62
C GLY A 74 8.97 3.19 -1.16
N ALA A 75 8.04 3.96 -0.63
CA ALA A 75 8.34 5.27 -0.06
C ALA A 75 9.30 5.20 1.12
N LEU A 76 9.07 4.24 2.04
CA LEU A 76 9.98 4.00 3.16
C LEU A 76 11.36 3.52 2.71
N ALA A 77 11.45 2.77 1.61
CA ALA A 77 12.73 2.38 1.03
C ALA A 77 13.49 3.57 0.44
N ALA A 78 12.77 4.52 -0.15
CA ALA A 78 13.32 5.76 -0.73
C ALA A 78 13.54 6.88 0.31
N ASP A 79 13.23 6.62 1.59
CA ASP A 79 13.25 7.59 2.71
C ASP A 79 12.34 8.82 2.46
N ILE A 80 11.22 8.59 1.75
CA ILE A 80 10.22 9.62 1.43
C ILE A 80 9.10 9.58 2.47
N PRO A 81 8.78 10.72 3.12
CA PRO A 81 7.65 10.87 4.02
C PRO A 81 6.31 10.47 3.41
N VAL A 82 5.46 9.83 4.22
CA VAL A 82 4.14 9.32 3.82
C VAL A 82 3.05 9.87 4.72
N THR A 83 1.97 10.33 4.10
CA THR A 83 0.68 10.55 4.77
C THR A 83 -0.39 9.64 4.18
N LEU A 84 -1.52 9.50 4.86
CA LEU A 84 -2.69 8.80 4.33
C LEU A 84 -3.87 9.76 4.31
N PHE A 85 -4.60 9.77 3.19
CA PHE A 85 -5.84 10.54 3.01
C PHE A 85 -5.64 12.05 3.18
N ASP A 86 -4.51 12.58 2.73
CA ASP A 86 -4.16 14.00 2.79
C ASP A 86 -3.46 14.46 1.50
N ALA A 87 -4.09 14.22 0.37
CA ALA A 87 -3.56 14.55 -0.95
C ALA A 87 -3.38 16.06 -1.16
N ALA A 88 -4.14 16.89 -0.46
CA ALA A 88 -4.08 18.35 -0.62
C ALA A 88 -2.74 18.97 -0.19
N THR A 89 -1.98 18.31 0.69
CA THR A 89 -0.70 18.79 1.22
C THR A 89 0.51 18.04 0.66
N SER A 90 0.29 17.03 -0.19
CA SER A 90 1.35 16.19 -0.75
C SER A 90 1.87 16.70 -2.09
N ASP A 91 3.14 16.37 -2.41
CA ASP A 91 3.73 16.61 -3.73
C ASP A 91 3.22 15.61 -4.75
N VAL A 92 2.91 14.38 -4.31
CA VAL A 92 2.30 13.32 -5.13
C VAL A 92 1.21 12.62 -4.36
N ALA A 93 0.06 12.41 -5.00
CA ALA A 93 -1.05 11.64 -4.45
C ALA A 93 -1.27 10.34 -5.24
N PHE A 94 -1.26 9.20 -4.52
CA PHE A 94 -1.69 7.91 -5.06
C PHE A 94 -3.18 7.74 -4.76
N ILE A 95 -4.02 7.71 -5.79
CA ILE A 95 -5.48 7.78 -5.69
C ILE A 95 -6.11 6.58 -6.38
N ALA A 96 -7.19 6.05 -5.82
CA ALA A 96 -7.96 5.01 -6.47
C ALA A 96 -8.66 5.54 -7.73
N GLU A 97 -8.72 4.71 -8.79
CA GLU A 97 -9.32 5.08 -10.07
C GLU A 97 -10.74 5.65 -9.94
N ASN A 98 -11.59 5.00 -9.14
CA ASN A 98 -12.98 5.46 -8.94
C ASN A 98 -13.04 6.84 -8.28
N ASP A 99 -12.22 7.07 -7.24
CA ASP A 99 -12.22 8.34 -6.51
C ASP A 99 -11.70 9.48 -7.40
N ALA A 100 -10.73 9.19 -8.27
CA ALA A 100 -10.20 10.15 -9.24
C ALA A 100 -11.27 10.51 -10.31
N GLN A 101 -12.04 9.54 -10.77
CA GLN A 101 -13.13 9.77 -11.72
C GLN A 101 -14.28 10.58 -11.10
N ASP A 102 -14.70 10.22 -9.89
CA ASP A 102 -15.75 10.95 -9.15
C ASP A 102 -15.33 12.40 -8.89
N ALA A 103 -14.07 12.65 -8.53
CA ALA A 103 -13.55 14.01 -8.34
C ALA A 103 -13.58 14.81 -9.64
N ALA A 104 -13.19 14.19 -10.77
CA ALA A 104 -13.22 14.85 -12.08
C ALA A 104 -14.66 15.17 -12.56
N GLU A 105 -15.62 14.29 -12.35
CA GLU A 105 -17.02 14.51 -12.69
C GLU A 105 -17.63 15.65 -11.85
N ASN A 106 -17.36 15.67 -10.54
CA ASN A 106 -17.82 16.72 -9.63
C ASN A 106 -17.23 18.10 -9.98
N ALA A 107 -15.97 18.13 -10.45
CA ALA A 107 -15.32 19.37 -10.89
C ALA A 107 -15.97 19.95 -12.16
N VAL A 108 -16.48 19.12 -13.06
CA VAL A 108 -17.21 19.54 -14.28
C VAL A 108 -18.58 20.10 -13.95
N GLU A 109 -19.28 19.55 -12.97
CA GLU A 109 -20.62 20.02 -12.56
C GLU A 109 -20.56 21.32 -11.76
N SER A 110 -19.46 21.56 -11.01
CA SER A 110 -19.23 22.82 -10.33
C SER A 110 -18.54 23.80 -11.27
N GLU A 111 -19.30 24.69 -11.94
CA GLU A 111 -18.76 25.84 -12.73
C GLU A 111 -17.92 26.83 -11.85
N ALA A 112 -17.63 26.48 -10.63
CA ALA A 112 -16.96 27.31 -9.66
C ALA A 112 -15.50 26.87 -9.45
N SER A 113 -14.60 27.66 -10.01
CA SER A 113 -13.21 27.84 -9.58
C SER A 113 -12.28 26.63 -9.72
N GLY A 114 -11.43 26.67 -10.72
CA GLY A 114 -10.25 25.83 -10.88
C GLY A 114 -9.34 25.80 -9.66
N SER A 115 -9.65 24.93 -8.75
CA SER A 115 -8.73 24.34 -7.81
C SER A 115 -9.03 22.84 -7.85
N GLY A 116 -8.28 22.11 -8.64
CA GLY A 116 -8.20 20.68 -8.49
C GLY A 116 -7.92 20.39 -7.01
N GLU A 117 -8.59 19.39 -6.48
CA GLU A 117 -8.45 18.92 -5.09
C GLU A 117 -7.01 18.51 -4.76
N TYR A 118 -6.15 18.40 -5.77
CA TYR A 118 -4.75 17.96 -5.71
C TYR A 118 -3.83 19.07 -6.22
N SER A 119 -2.81 19.41 -5.43
CA SER A 119 -1.82 20.45 -5.78
C SER A 119 -0.58 19.90 -6.46
N GLY A 120 -0.31 18.60 -6.35
CA GLY A 120 0.85 17.90 -6.89
C GLY A 120 0.50 16.92 -8.01
N ASP A 121 1.43 16.05 -8.35
CA ASP A 121 1.22 14.99 -9.32
C ASP A 121 0.26 13.93 -8.81
N VAL A 122 -0.54 13.38 -9.73
CA VAL A 122 -1.54 12.36 -9.41
C VAL A 122 -1.15 11.04 -10.06
N VAL A 123 -1.02 10.00 -9.25
CA VAL A 123 -0.81 8.61 -9.69
C VAL A 123 -2.10 7.83 -9.46
N ILE A 124 -2.73 7.38 -10.54
CA ILE A 124 -3.97 6.60 -10.47
C ILE A 124 -3.66 5.13 -10.34
N VAL A 125 -4.27 4.51 -9.34
CA VAL A 125 -4.13 3.09 -9.02
C VAL A 125 -5.47 2.40 -9.20
N THR A 126 -5.51 1.36 -10.04
CA THR A 126 -6.73 0.56 -10.25
C THR A 126 -6.98 -0.39 -9.09
N ASN A 127 -8.22 -0.83 -8.93
CA ASN A 127 -8.59 -1.92 -8.02
C ASN A 127 -8.30 -3.32 -8.60
N ASP A 128 -7.58 -3.39 -9.73
CA ASP A 128 -7.24 -4.67 -10.34
C ASP A 128 -6.32 -5.50 -9.44
N PRO A 129 -6.68 -6.75 -9.11
CA PRO A 129 -5.91 -7.57 -8.18
C PRO A 129 -4.50 -7.91 -8.69
N PHE A 130 -4.27 -7.82 -10.01
CA PHE A 130 -2.96 -8.09 -10.61
C PHE A 130 -2.15 -6.82 -10.89
N GLY A 131 -2.64 -5.64 -10.48
CA GLY A 131 -1.97 -4.35 -10.67
C GLY A 131 -1.90 -3.92 -12.14
N ARG A 132 -2.91 -4.28 -12.94
CA ARG A 132 -3.03 -3.75 -14.30
C ARG A 132 -3.41 -2.26 -14.24
N GLY A 133 -2.98 -1.50 -15.23
CA GLY A 133 -3.28 -0.08 -15.32
C GLY A 133 -4.71 0.22 -15.78
N VAL A 134 -5.06 1.51 -15.75
CA VAL A 134 -6.39 2.04 -16.10
C VAL A 134 -6.80 1.62 -17.51
N GLU A 135 -5.94 1.86 -18.50
CA GLU A 135 -6.25 1.48 -19.88
C GLU A 135 -6.23 -0.04 -20.10
N GLU A 136 -5.41 -0.78 -19.36
CA GLU A 136 -5.35 -2.26 -19.41
C GLU A 136 -6.63 -2.91 -18.85
N THR A 137 -7.35 -2.21 -18.00
CA THR A 137 -8.64 -2.65 -17.45
C THR A 137 -9.84 -2.11 -18.22
N GLY A 138 -9.59 -1.30 -19.26
CA GLY A 138 -10.63 -0.72 -20.13
C GLY A 138 -11.16 0.63 -19.68
N GLY A 139 -10.51 1.25 -18.66
CA GLY A 139 -10.81 2.61 -18.21
C GLY A 139 -10.16 3.67 -19.10
N THR A 140 -10.29 4.93 -18.69
CA THR A 140 -9.67 6.09 -19.35
C THR A 140 -8.85 6.85 -18.33
N LEU A 141 -7.56 7.00 -18.60
CA LEU A 141 -6.66 7.75 -17.73
C LEU A 141 -7.00 9.25 -17.80
N LEU A 142 -7.06 9.91 -16.66
CA LEU A 142 -7.28 11.35 -16.60
C LEU A 142 -6.09 12.10 -17.19
N PRO A 143 -6.34 13.24 -17.90
CA PRO A 143 -5.27 14.03 -18.50
C PRO A 143 -4.27 14.54 -17.45
N GLY A 144 -2.99 14.27 -17.66
CA GLY A 144 -1.90 14.67 -16.77
C GLY A 144 -1.67 13.71 -15.59
N ALA A 145 -2.50 12.71 -15.39
CA ALA A 145 -2.26 11.69 -14.37
C ALA A 145 -1.30 10.60 -14.87
N ILE A 146 -0.64 9.95 -13.93
CA ILE A 146 0.27 8.82 -14.17
C ILE A 146 -0.48 7.52 -13.85
N ASP A 147 -0.40 6.53 -14.75
CA ASP A 147 -0.97 5.21 -14.54
C ASP A 147 0.02 4.33 -13.75
N PHE A 148 -0.33 3.99 -12.51
CA PHE A 148 0.54 3.22 -11.62
C PHE A 148 1.00 1.89 -12.22
N GLY A 149 0.07 1.09 -12.72
CA GLY A 149 0.34 -0.29 -13.12
C GLY A 149 1.43 -0.42 -14.18
N PRO A 150 1.28 0.14 -15.38
CA PRO A 150 2.31 0.09 -16.41
C PRO A 150 3.59 0.82 -15.99
N THR A 151 3.49 1.97 -15.32
CA THR A 151 4.66 2.77 -14.93
C THR A 151 5.54 2.02 -13.93
N VAL A 152 4.99 1.52 -12.83
CA VAL A 152 5.79 0.83 -11.80
C VAL A 152 6.44 -0.44 -12.31
N ARG A 153 5.81 -1.15 -13.27
CA ARG A 153 6.38 -2.37 -13.86
C ARG A 153 7.57 -2.12 -14.75
N PHE A 154 7.76 -0.88 -15.22
CA PHE A 154 8.92 -0.49 -16.02
C PHE A 154 10.21 -0.47 -15.20
N TYR A 155 10.11 -0.21 -13.90
CA TYR A 155 11.25 -0.09 -12.99
C TYR A 155 11.79 -1.43 -12.50
N GLY A 156 13.09 -1.43 -12.14
CA GLY A 156 13.81 -2.60 -11.65
C GLY A 156 13.32 -3.07 -10.28
N ASP A 157 13.46 -4.36 -10.01
CA ASP A 157 13.14 -5.01 -8.74
C ASP A 157 14.31 -5.00 -7.75
N GLN A 158 15.30 -4.16 -7.98
CA GLN A 158 16.43 -3.89 -7.10
C GLN A 158 16.55 -2.39 -6.87
N PHE A 159 16.64 -2.00 -5.61
CA PHE A 159 16.89 -0.63 -5.21
C PHE A 159 18.30 -0.49 -4.67
N ALA A 160 19.11 0.35 -5.31
CA ALA A 160 20.56 0.40 -5.06
C ALA A 160 20.96 1.29 -3.89
N GLN A 161 20.08 2.20 -3.44
CA GLN A 161 20.40 3.10 -2.33
C GLN A 161 20.34 2.37 -0.99
N PRO A 162 21.12 2.80 0.01
CA PRO A 162 21.01 2.30 1.38
C PRO A 162 19.60 2.57 1.92
N THR A 163 19.02 1.60 2.60
CA THR A 163 17.70 1.75 3.23
C THR A 163 17.81 1.47 4.72
N ARG A 164 16.96 2.12 5.50
CA ARG A 164 16.75 1.76 6.90
C ARG A 164 15.99 0.44 6.99
N SER A 165 16.16 -0.30 8.07
CA SER A 165 15.32 -1.47 8.29
C SER A 165 13.88 -1.05 8.67
N LEU A 166 12.90 -1.85 8.28
CA LEU A 166 11.50 -1.59 8.66
C LEU A 166 11.33 -1.57 10.19
N ALA A 167 12.12 -2.36 10.91
CA ALA A 167 12.09 -2.39 12.37
C ALA A 167 12.55 -1.07 12.99
N ASP A 168 13.61 -0.43 12.45
CA ASP A 168 14.08 0.86 12.93
C ASP A 168 13.06 1.98 12.63
N ILE A 169 12.48 1.96 11.43
CA ILE A 169 11.43 2.92 11.04
C ILE A 169 10.22 2.81 11.97
N VAL A 170 9.72 1.61 12.20
CA VAL A 170 8.58 1.38 13.11
C VAL A 170 8.93 1.74 14.55
N ALA A 171 10.17 1.50 15.00
CA ALA A 171 10.63 1.87 16.34
C ALA A 171 10.61 3.39 16.58
N ASP A 172 10.94 4.18 15.56
CA ASP A 172 10.91 5.63 15.64
C ASP A 172 9.48 6.18 15.69
N VAL A 173 8.58 5.59 14.90
CA VAL A 173 7.17 6.06 14.78
C VAL A 173 6.31 5.54 15.93
N LEU A 174 6.45 4.26 16.29
CA LEU A 174 5.60 3.58 17.26
C LEU A 174 6.38 2.50 18.04
N PRO A 175 7.31 2.90 18.93
CA PRO A 175 8.27 2.02 19.57
C PRO A 175 7.64 0.85 20.35
N GLN A 176 6.45 1.05 20.90
CA GLN A 176 5.77 0.02 21.71
C GLN A 176 5.17 -1.12 20.87
N SER A 177 4.91 -0.88 19.58
CA SER A 177 4.22 -1.85 18.71
C SER A 177 5.10 -3.05 18.32
N LEU A 178 6.42 -2.88 18.24
CA LEU A 178 7.34 -3.96 17.89
C LEU A 178 7.35 -5.11 18.89
N HIS A 179 7.09 -4.84 20.17
CA HIS A 179 7.07 -5.85 21.23
C HIS A 179 5.77 -6.65 21.28
N ARG A 180 4.74 -6.20 20.56
CA ARG A 180 3.44 -6.88 20.50
C ARG A 180 3.48 -8.11 19.60
N PHE A 181 4.29 -8.10 18.56
CA PHE A 181 4.31 -9.13 17.53
C PHE A 181 5.60 -9.95 17.55
N SER A 182 5.52 -11.14 16.99
CA SER A 182 6.63 -12.09 16.84
C SER A 182 6.74 -12.57 15.38
N PRO A 183 7.82 -13.25 15.00
CA PRO A 183 7.93 -13.85 13.67
C PRO A 183 6.84 -14.85 13.31
N THR A 184 6.12 -15.39 14.30
CA THR A 184 5.00 -16.30 14.10
C THR A 184 3.63 -15.62 14.13
N SER A 185 3.58 -14.32 14.39
CA SER A 185 2.34 -13.54 14.36
C SER A 185 1.80 -13.47 12.94
N ARG A 186 0.50 -13.79 12.80
CA ARG A 186 -0.26 -13.61 11.57
C ARG A 186 -1.53 -12.83 11.90
N VAL A 187 -1.59 -11.59 11.46
CA VAL A 187 -2.59 -10.60 11.91
C VAL A 187 -3.63 -10.39 10.83
N LEU A 188 -4.91 -10.42 11.18
CA LEU A 188 -5.99 -10.04 10.29
C LEU A 188 -6.37 -8.59 10.53
N VAL A 189 -6.45 -7.80 9.45
CA VAL A 189 -6.90 -6.41 9.43
C VAL A 189 -7.94 -6.21 8.34
N GLN A 190 -8.89 -5.29 8.58
CA GLN A 190 -9.91 -4.93 7.59
C GLN A 190 -9.65 -3.53 6.99
N GLY A 191 -8.69 -2.80 7.55
CA GLY A 191 -8.31 -1.48 7.10
C GLY A 191 -7.60 -0.67 8.17
N TRP A 192 -7.37 0.59 7.82
CA TRP A 192 -6.71 1.59 8.65
C TRP A 192 -7.33 2.97 8.40
N SER A 193 -7.22 3.85 9.38
CA SER A 193 -7.83 5.18 9.34
C SER A 193 -6.84 6.32 9.20
N ASN A 194 -5.56 6.07 9.45
CA ASN A 194 -4.47 7.04 9.37
C ASN A 194 -3.12 6.33 9.36
N TRP A 195 -2.04 7.10 9.20
CA TRP A 195 -0.68 6.56 9.13
C TRP A 195 -0.27 5.76 10.38
N LEU A 196 -0.56 6.25 11.58
CA LEU A 196 -0.20 5.52 12.82
C LEU A 196 -0.94 4.19 12.95
N ASP A 197 -2.21 4.16 12.52
CA ASP A 197 -3.02 2.95 12.49
C ASP A 197 -2.46 1.95 11.46
N PHE A 198 -2.06 2.43 10.28
CA PHE A 198 -1.37 1.61 9.27
C PHE A 198 -0.04 1.05 9.79
N VAL A 199 0.79 1.88 10.43
CA VAL A 199 2.04 1.42 11.06
C VAL A 199 1.76 0.33 12.09
N ALA A 200 0.76 0.53 12.96
CA ALA A 200 0.43 -0.43 14.01
C ALA A 200 -0.11 -1.76 13.48
N LYS A 201 -0.96 -1.70 12.44
CA LYS A 201 -1.69 -2.87 11.93
C LYS A 201 -0.95 -3.63 10.83
N VAL A 202 -0.14 -2.94 10.03
CA VAL A 202 0.52 -3.52 8.85
C VAL A 202 2.04 -3.56 9.01
N LEU A 203 2.67 -2.42 9.26
CA LEU A 203 4.13 -2.35 9.27
C LEU A 203 4.74 -3.02 10.50
N ALA A 204 4.15 -2.87 11.69
CA ALA A 204 4.71 -3.45 12.91
C ALA A 204 4.71 -5.00 12.92
N PRO A 205 3.66 -5.70 12.50
CA PRO A 205 3.71 -7.15 12.31
C PRO A 205 4.79 -7.58 11.32
N LEU A 206 4.93 -6.90 10.17
CA LEU A 206 5.96 -7.17 9.18
C LEU A 206 7.36 -6.90 9.73
N ALA A 207 7.58 -5.78 10.42
CA ALA A 207 8.84 -5.42 11.07
C ALA A 207 9.27 -6.45 12.12
N ALA A 208 8.31 -7.06 12.83
CA ALA A 208 8.57 -8.16 13.75
C ALA A 208 8.97 -9.47 13.06
N GLY A 209 8.82 -9.56 11.73
CA GLY A 209 9.03 -10.78 10.93
C GLY A 209 7.78 -11.65 10.81
N GLY A 210 6.62 -11.17 11.23
CA GLY A 210 5.33 -11.80 11.09
C GLY A 210 4.70 -11.61 9.71
N SER A 211 3.39 -11.75 9.63
CA SER A 211 2.60 -11.61 8.40
C SER A 211 1.25 -10.96 8.65
N VAL A 212 0.69 -10.38 7.60
CA VAL A 212 -0.59 -9.67 7.62
C VAL A 212 -1.56 -10.30 6.62
N VAL A 213 -2.80 -10.43 7.02
CA VAL A 213 -3.94 -10.77 6.17
C VAL A 213 -4.84 -9.53 6.09
N ILE A 214 -5.04 -8.99 4.91
CA ILE A 214 -5.99 -7.90 4.68
C ILE A 214 -7.26 -8.55 4.10
N ALA A 215 -8.41 -8.25 4.71
CA ALA A 215 -9.70 -8.71 4.20
C ALA A 215 -10.64 -7.53 4.01
N THR A 216 -11.04 -7.30 2.76
CA THR A 216 -11.92 -6.21 2.34
C THR A 216 -13.13 -6.74 1.60
N GLY A 217 -14.18 -5.96 1.55
CA GLY A 217 -15.41 -6.26 0.83
C GLY A 217 -16.62 -5.56 1.46
N ASP A 218 -17.71 -5.55 0.73
CA ASP A 218 -18.98 -5.04 1.22
C ASP A 218 -19.45 -5.85 2.43
N PRO A 219 -20.19 -5.24 3.37
CA PRO A 219 -20.67 -5.91 4.58
C PRO A 219 -21.47 -7.20 4.31
N ASP A 220 -22.18 -7.26 3.17
CA ASP A 220 -22.95 -8.42 2.77
C ASP A 220 -22.09 -9.59 2.27
N ARG A 221 -20.85 -9.33 1.90
CA ARG A 221 -19.87 -10.30 1.42
C ARG A 221 -18.86 -10.66 2.48
N LEU A 222 -18.33 -9.67 3.18
CA LEU A 222 -17.37 -9.85 4.28
C LEU A 222 -18.11 -9.96 5.62
N THR A 223 -18.95 -11.00 5.75
CA THR A 223 -19.71 -11.27 6.97
C THR A 223 -18.82 -11.77 8.12
N PRO A 224 -19.28 -11.68 9.39
CA PRO A 224 -18.55 -12.25 10.52
C PRO A 224 -18.17 -13.72 10.32
N GLU A 225 -19.09 -14.54 9.77
CA GLU A 225 -18.83 -15.96 9.49
C GLU A 225 -17.78 -16.15 8.38
N ARG A 226 -17.72 -15.22 7.43
CA ARG A 226 -16.67 -15.23 6.40
C ARG A 226 -15.32 -14.87 6.99
N LEU A 227 -15.26 -13.85 7.84
CA LEU A 227 -14.07 -13.50 8.59
C LEU A 227 -13.56 -14.63 9.48
N ASP A 228 -14.45 -15.34 10.19
CA ASP A 228 -14.10 -16.51 10.98
C ASP A 228 -13.46 -17.60 10.12
N ARG A 229 -14.00 -17.86 8.94
CA ARG A 229 -13.41 -18.80 7.97
C ARG A 229 -12.03 -18.37 7.48
N ILE A 230 -11.83 -17.08 7.20
CA ILE A 230 -10.51 -16.54 6.81
C ILE A 230 -9.51 -16.77 7.95
N VAL A 231 -9.89 -16.47 9.19
CA VAL A 231 -9.06 -16.71 10.38
C VAL A 231 -8.62 -18.17 10.48
N ASP A 232 -9.55 -19.11 10.29
CA ASP A 232 -9.27 -20.55 10.38
C ASP A 232 -8.37 -21.03 9.23
N ILE A 233 -8.62 -20.58 8.00
CA ILE A 233 -7.83 -20.93 6.80
C ILE A 233 -6.41 -20.40 6.92
N GLU A 234 -6.27 -19.13 7.25
CA GLU A 234 -5.00 -18.41 7.30
C GLU A 234 -4.23 -18.61 8.60
N LYS A 235 -4.80 -19.33 9.57
CA LYS A 235 -4.19 -19.54 10.88
C LYS A 235 -3.84 -18.20 11.56
N VAL A 236 -4.75 -17.25 11.47
CA VAL A 236 -4.61 -15.94 12.10
C VAL A 236 -4.44 -16.07 13.60
N SER A 237 -3.41 -15.45 14.14
CA SER A 237 -3.12 -15.45 15.59
C SER A 237 -3.84 -14.32 16.33
N GLU A 238 -4.15 -13.22 15.62
CA GLU A 238 -4.77 -12.04 16.21
C GLU A 238 -5.59 -11.28 15.15
N ARG A 239 -6.78 -10.77 15.54
CA ARG A 239 -7.56 -9.81 14.75
C ARG A 239 -7.35 -8.42 15.33
N LEU A 240 -7.01 -7.46 14.46
CA LEU A 240 -6.92 -6.06 14.82
C LEU A 240 -8.19 -5.33 14.32
N PRO A 241 -8.77 -4.47 15.17
CA PRO A 241 -10.02 -3.77 14.84
C PRO A 241 -9.84 -2.77 13.70
#